data_01d26f6a5116e0e7701eaff4e793db56
#
_entry.id   01d26f6a5116e0e7701eaff4e793db56
#
_cell.length_a   1.000
_cell.length_b   1.000
_cell.length_c   1.000
_cell.angle_alpha   90.00
_cell.angle_beta   90.00
_cell.angle_gamma   90.00
#
_symmetry.space_group_name_H-M   'P 1'
#
loop_
_entity.id
_entity.type
_entity.pdbx_description
1 polymer ?
#
loop_
_entity_poly.entity_id
_entity_poly.type
_entity_poly.pdbx_seq_one_letter_code
_entity_poly.pdbx_strand_id
1 'polypeptide(L)'
;MAERNDKTELGSGRVEAFSDAVFAVIITIMALELRAPKGHTLADVRDDLLPGLIVYALSFTLVGIYWNNHHHLLRAAERVTGAVMWTNLFLLFWLSLIPVLTEWLRDEYQQPLPAAAYGVVLLASGFAYSLLVRALVRANGRDSAVARAIGSDVKGNISLAIYAAAVPLAFVSPWISYALYVAVALLWFVPDRRFVR
;
A
#
# COMPACT_ATOMS: atom_id res chain seq x y z
N MET A 1 8.79 15.98 34.90
CA MET A 1 9.29 15.02 33.92
C MET A 1 8.16 14.31 33.12
N ALA A 2 6.90 14.40 33.60
CA ALA A 2 5.71 13.81 32.92
C ALA A 2 5.17 14.62 31.73
N GLU A 3 5.40 15.93 31.69
CA GLU A 3 4.85 16.83 30.66
C GLU A 3 5.48 16.70 29.25
N ARG A 4 6.67 16.11 29.15
CA ARG A 4 7.37 15.93 27.87
C ARG A 4 6.88 14.71 27.08
N ASN A 5 6.27 13.73 27.75
CA ASN A 5 5.74 12.51 27.12
C ASN A 5 4.41 12.76 26.41
N ASP A 6 3.56 13.62 26.99
CA ASP A 6 2.22 13.92 26.47
C ASP A 6 2.24 14.63 25.10
N LYS A 7 3.20 15.57 24.88
CA LYS A 7 3.31 16.29 23.60
C LYS A 7 3.84 15.42 22.43
N THR A 8 4.59 14.35 22.74
CA THR A 8 5.13 13.44 21.73
C THR A 8 4.09 12.40 21.32
N GLU A 9 3.31 11.91 22.25
CA GLU A 9 2.20 10.98 21.99
C GLU A 9 1.08 11.65 21.17
N LEU A 10 0.76 12.91 21.44
CA LEU A 10 -0.19 13.71 20.65
C LEU A 10 0.28 13.93 19.20
N GLY A 11 1.59 14.00 18.94
CA GLY A 11 2.15 14.15 17.60
C GLY A 11 2.01 12.88 16.75
N SER A 12 2.34 11.73 17.31
CA SER A 12 2.25 10.42 16.64
C SER A 12 0.79 10.04 16.34
N GLY A 13 -0.12 10.16 17.32
CA GLY A 13 -1.53 9.83 17.13
C GLY A 13 -2.25 10.71 16.11
N ARG A 14 -1.84 11.99 15.95
CA ARG A 14 -2.41 12.85 14.90
C ARG A 14 -1.97 12.44 13.49
N VAL A 15 -0.72 12.01 13.31
CA VAL A 15 -0.22 11.51 12.03
C VAL A 15 -0.87 10.18 11.69
N GLU A 16 -1.02 9.29 12.67
CA GLU A 16 -1.74 8.02 12.54
C GLU A 16 -3.19 8.27 12.11
N ALA A 17 -3.94 9.08 12.85
CA ALA A 17 -5.35 9.38 12.56
C ALA A 17 -5.55 10.03 11.18
N PHE A 18 -4.67 10.96 10.76
CA PHE A 18 -4.71 11.56 9.44
C PHE A 18 -4.46 10.51 8.36
N SER A 19 -3.46 9.65 8.53
CA SER A 19 -3.12 8.60 7.57
C SER A 19 -4.25 7.58 7.46
N ASP A 20 -4.83 7.15 8.57
CA ASP A 20 -5.97 6.21 8.59
C ASP A 20 -7.18 6.77 7.85
N ALA A 21 -7.45 8.08 8.00
CA ALA A 21 -8.50 8.74 7.24
C ALA A 21 -8.21 8.72 5.72
N VAL A 22 -6.97 8.95 5.30
CA VAL A 22 -6.58 8.88 3.89
C VAL A 22 -6.72 7.45 3.35
N PHE A 23 -6.27 6.42 4.08
CA PHE A 23 -6.45 5.02 3.69
C PHE A 23 -7.94 4.66 3.55
N ALA A 24 -8.78 5.08 4.49
CA ALA A 24 -10.22 4.84 4.43
C ALA A 24 -10.86 5.48 3.18
N VAL A 25 -10.47 6.73 2.86
CA VAL A 25 -10.94 7.42 1.65
C VAL A 25 -10.48 6.72 0.38
N ILE A 26 -9.22 6.29 0.28
CA ILE A 26 -8.70 5.53 -0.86
C ILE A 26 -9.56 4.28 -1.11
N ILE A 27 -9.82 3.49 -0.06
CA ILE A 27 -10.62 2.26 -0.15
C ILE A 27 -12.06 2.55 -0.58
N THR A 28 -12.68 3.58 0.00
CA THR A 28 -14.07 3.92 -0.30
C THR A 28 -14.24 4.49 -1.71
N ILE A 29 -13.29 5.29 -2.20
CA ILE A 29 -13.31 5.77 -3.59
C ILE A 29 -13.22 4.57 -4.55
N MET A 30 -12.30 3.63 -4.34
CA MET A 30 -12.22 2.42 -5.17
C MET A 30 -13.53 1.62 -5.19
N ALA A 31 -14.25 1.55 -4.07
CA ALA A 31 -15.54 0.87 -3.99
C ALA A 31 -16.64 1.62 -4.77
N LEU A 32 -16.62 2.94 -4.77
CA LEU A 32 -17.56 3.77 -5.53
C LEU A 32 -17.35 3.68 -7.05
N GLU A 33 -16.13 3.36 -7.49
CA GLU A 33 -15.80 3.15 -8.90
C GLU A 33 -16.28 1.78 -9.44
N LEU A 34 -16.74 0.86 -8.57
CA LEU A 34 -17.36 -0.38 -9.02
C LEU A 34 -18.68 -0.07 -9.72
N ARG A 35 -18.81 -0.53 -10.96
CA ARG A 35 -20.03 -0.35 -11.76
C ARG A 35 -20.90 -1.58 -11.67
N ALA A 36 -22.20 -1.37 -11.44
CA ALA A 36 -23.18 -2.44 -11.54
C ALA A 36 -23.26 -2.97 -12.99
N PRO A 37 -23.55 -4.26 -13.18
CA PRO A 37 -23.76 -4.82 -14.52
C PRO A 37 -24.92 -4.10 -15.23
N LYS A 38 -24.82 -3.94 -16.55
CA LYS A 38 -25.83 -3.23 -17.34
C LYS A 38 -27.07 -4.06 -17.62
N GLY A 39 -27.00 -5.38 -17.47
CA GLY A 39 -28.08 -6.33 -17.69
C GLY A 39 -28.53 -7.02 -16.40
N HIS A 40 -29.38 -8.05 -16.54
CA HIS A 40 -30.03 -8.77 -15.43
C HIS A 40 -29.69 -10.27 -15.44
N THR A 41 -28.74 -10.71 -16.25
CA THR A 41 -28.38 -12.13 -16.39
C THR A 41 -27.06 -12.41 -15.64
N LEU A 42 -26.81 -13.69 -15.33
CA LEU A 42 -25.52 -14.12 -14.77
C LEU A 42 -24.35 -13.87 -15.76
N ALA A 43 -24.63 -13.84 -17.06
CA ALA A 43 -23.63 -13.48 -18.07
C ALA A 43 -23.21 -12.02 -17.92
N ASP A 44 -24.15 -11.10 -17.72
CA ASP A 44 -23.85 -9.68 -17.51
C ASP A 44 -23.02 -9.46 -16.23
N VAL A 45 -23.33 -10.18 -15.15
CA VAL A 45 -22.55 -10.15 -13.91
C VAL A 45 -21.12 -10.63 -14.16
N ARG A 46 -20.95 -11.72 -14.91
CA ARG A 46 -19.63 -12.27 -15.22
C ARG A 46 -18.80 -11.34 -16.12
N ASP A 47 -19.44 -10.74 -17.10
CA ASP A 47 -18.72 -10.01 -18.15
C ASP A 47 -18.53 -8.52 -17.79
N ASP A 48 -19.47 -7.90 -17.06
CA ASP A 48 -19.41 -6.48 -16.69
C ASP A 48 -18.81 -6.25 -15.28
N LEU A 49 -19.19 -7.07 -14.29
CA LEU A 49 -18.83 -6.81 -12.88
C LEU A 49 -17.58 -7.59 -12.43
N LEU A 50 -17.46 -8.87 -12.80
CA LEU A 50 -16.42 -9.74 -12.24
C LEU A 50 -15.00 -9.27 -12.53
N PRO A 51 -14.63 -8.79 -13.74
CA PRO A 51 -13.29 -8.26 -13.99
C PRO A 51 -12.95 -7.07 -13.09
N GLY A 52 -13.89 -6.12 -12.94
CA GLY A 52 -13.73 -4.97 -12.07
C GLY A 52 -13.61 -5.36 -10.59
N LEU A 53 -14.39 -6.33 -10.14
CA LEU A 53 -14.35 -6.83 -8.78
C LEU A 53 -13.00 -7.50 -8.45
N ILE A 54 -12.41 -8.24 -9.40
CA ILE A 54 -11.09 -8.87 -9.23
C ILE A 54 -10.01 -7.79 -9.09
N VAL A 55 -10.01 -6.78 -9.96
CA VAL A 55 -9.04 -5.67 -9.89
C VAL A 55 -9.21 -4.88 -8.58
N TYR A 56 -10.46 -4.59 -8.20
CA TYR A 56 -10.77 -3.96 -6.92
C TYR A 56 -10.26 -4.79 -5.73
N ALA A 57 -10.52 -6.09 -5.71
CA ALA A 57 -10.09 -6.97 -4.62
C ALA A 57 -8.56 -7.00 -4.47
N LEU A 58 -7.83 -7.00 -5.58
CA LEU A 58 -6.36 -6.89 -5.57
C LEU A 58 -5.91 -5.55 -4.98
N SER A 59 -6.47 -4.44 -5.47
CA SER A 59 -6.13 -3.09 -5.01
C SER A 59 -6.49 -2.89 -3.55
N PHE A 60 -7.68 -3.33 -3.11
CA PHE A 60 -8.11 -3.31 -1.72
C PHE A 60 -7.12 -4.06 -0.82
N THR A 61 -6.72 -5.26 -1.25
CA THR A 61 -5.77 -6.10 -0.51
C THR A 61 -4.41 -5.41 -0.37
N LEU A 62 -3.88 -4.84 -1.46
CA LEU A 62 -2.59 -4.15 -1.43
C LEU A 62 -2.64 -2.89 -0.55
N VAL A 63 -3.69 -2.07 -0.65
CA VAL A 63 -3.89 -0.90 0.21
C VAL A 63 -4.06 -1.32 1.68
N GLY A 64 -4.80 -2.40 1.94
CA GLY A 64 -4.96 -2.97 3.27
C GLY A 64 -3.65 -3.45 3.90
N ILE A 65 -2.75 -4.05 3.08
CA ILE A 65 -1.40 -4.43 3.50
C ILE A 65 -0.58 -3.19 3.89
N TYR A 66 -0.62 -2.12 3.07
CA TYR A 66 0.05 -0.85 3.41
C TYR A 66 -0.49 -0.26 4.70
N TRP A 67 -1.82 -0.20 4.85
CA TRP A 67 -2.46 0.30 6.07
C TRP A 67 -2.03 -0.48 7.31
N ASN A 68 -2.10 -1.81 7.26
CA ASN A 68 -1.75 -2.66 8.40
C ASN A 68 -0.28 -2.48 8.83
N ASN A 69 0.64 -2.46 7.86
CA ASN A 69 2.07 -2.26 8.14
C ASN A 69 2.35 -0.83 8.64
N HIS A 70 1.69 0.17 8.06
CA HIS A 70 1.80 1.57 8.46
C HIS A 70 1.32 1.79 9.90
N HIS A 71 0.17 1.22 10.25
CA HIS A 71 -0.40 1.27 11.59
C HIS A 71 0.57 0.69 12.64
N HIS A 72 1.08 -0.52 12.41
CA HIS A 72 2.05 -1.13 13.32
C HIS A 72 3.36 -0.32 13.42
N LEU A 73 3.81 0.26 12.31
CA LEU A 73 5.03 1.06 12.26
C LEU A 73 4.90 2.35 13.09
N LEU A 74 3.79 3.09 12.94
CA LEU A 74 3.57 4.33 13.69
C LEU A 74 3.29 4.08 15.18
N ARG A 75 2.60 2.99 15.52
CA ARG A 75 2.39 2.61 16.93
C ARG A 75 3.67 2.26 17.66
N ALA A 76 4.67 1.73 16.97
CA ALA A 76 5.97 1.46 17.55
C ALA A 76 6.85 2.72 17.70
N ALA A 77 6.44 3.85 17.11
CA ALA A 77 7.22 5.08 17.08
C ALA A 77 6.95 5.96 18.29
N GLU A 78 7.99 6.30 19.05
CA GLU A 78 7.92 7.24 20.16
C GLU A 78 8.11 8.69 19.72
N ARG A 79 8.80 8.91 18.59
CA ARG A 79 9.14 10.25 18.08
C ARG A 79 8.74 10.40 16.63
N VAL A 80 8.02 11.49 16.33
CA VAL A 80 7.69 11.93 14.99
C VAL A 80 8.35 13.27 14.72
N THR A 81 9.18 13.32 13.67
CA THR A 81 9.89 14.53 13.24
C THR A 81 9.29 15.08 11.95
N GLY A 82 9.68 16.29 11.54
CA GLY A 82 9.28 16.85 10.25
C GLY A 82 9.66 15.95 9.06
N ALA A 83 10.80 15.26 9.11
CA ALA A 83 11.19 14.30 8.08
C ALA A 83 10.25 13.09 8.01
N VAL A 84 9.78 12.59 9.17
CA VAL A 84 8.76 11.52 9.23
C VAL A 84 7.45 12.00 8.62
N MET A 85 7.00 13.21 8.94
CA MET A 85 5.76 13.78 8.39
C MET A 85 5.82 13.90 6.85
N TRP A 86 6.92 14.42 6.31
CA TRP A 86 7.08 14.58 4.86
C TRP A 86 7.19 13.25 4.12
N THR A 87 7.90 12.28 4.67
CA THR A 87 7.99 10.94 4.08
C THR A 87 6.65 10.20 4.17
N ASN A 88 5.87 10.42 5.24
CA ASN A 88 4.51 9.92 5.36
C ASN A 88 3.58 10.53 4.28
N LEU A 89 3.59 11.85 4.12
CA LEU A 89 2.81 12.51 3.07
C LEU A 89 3.22 12.04 1.66
N PHE A 90 4.50 11.79 1.43
CA PHE A 90 4.99 11.25 0.17
C PHE A 90 4.47 9.84 -0.11
N LEU A 91 4.40 8.99 0.92
CA LEU A 91 3.75 7.68 0.82
C LEU A 91 2.25 7.82 0.49
N LEU A 92 1.53 8.64 1.25
CA LEU A 92 0.10 8.84 1.07
C LEU A 92 -0.23 9.44 -0.32
N PHE A 93 0.64 10.29 -0.87
CA PHE A 93 0.51 10.80 -2.23
C PHE A 93 0.48 9.66 -3.26
N TRP A 94 1.45 8.74 -3.22
CA TRP A 94 1.48 7.62 -4.16
C TRP A 94 0.30 6.67 -3.98
N LEU A 95 -0.06 6.37 -2.74
CA LEU A 95 -1.21 5.52 -2.45
C LEU A 95 -2.53 6.15 -2.91
N SER A 96 -2.68 7.47 -2.86
CA SER A 96 -3.89 8.17 -3.30
C SER A 96 -4.12 8.10 -4.81
N LEU A 97 -3.13 7.67 -5.61
CA LEU A 97 -3.27 7.44 -7.04
C LEU A 97 -3.82 6.04 -7.36
N ILE A 98 -3.83 5.11 -6.40
CA ILE A 98 -4.30 3.74 -6.63
C ILE A 98 -5.75 3.68 -7.14
N PRO A 99 -6.72 4.47 -6.64
CA PRO A 99 -8.09 4.43 -7.17
C PRO A 99 -8.16 4.71 -8.69
N VAL A 100 -7.48 5.76 -9.16
CA VAL A 100 -7.44 6.14 -10.58
C VAL A 100 -6.83 5.02 -11.43
N LEU A 101 -5.75 4.40 -10.95
CA LEU A 101 -5.09 3.30 -11.67
C LEU A 101 -5.94 2.01 -11.62
N THR A 102 -6.69 1.80 -10.54
CA THR A 102 -7.63 0.67 -10.41
C THR A 102 -8.77 0.81 -11.42
N GLU A 103 -9.32 2.01 -11.58
CA GLU A 103 -10.35 2.30 -12.59
C GLU A 103 -9.82 2.07 -14.00
N TRP A 104 -8.66 2.64 -14.33
CA TRP A 104 -8.05 2.47 -15.66
C TRP A 104 -7.72 1.00 -15.95
N LEU A 105 -7.20 0.28 -14.95
CA LEU A 105 -6.90 -1.14 -15.06
C LEU A 105 -8.16 -2.00 -15.29
N ARG A 106 -9.27 -1.66 -14.64
CA ARG A 106 -10.57 -2.32 -14.84
C ARG A 106 -11.05 -2.17 -16.28
N ASP A 107 -10.98 -0.95 -16.83
CA ASP A 107 -11.52 -0.64 -18.15
C ASP A 107 -10.62 -1.20 -19.28
N GLU A 108 -9.31 -1.30 -19.04
CA GLU A 108 -8.30 -1.63 -20.05
C GLU A 108 -7.34 -2.74 -19.57
N TYR A 109 -7.85 -3.74 -18.86
CA TYR A 109 -7.00 -4.78 -18.22
C TYR A 109 -6.17 -5.62 -19.17
N GLN A 110 -6.51 -5.66 -20.46
CA GLN A 110 -5.75 -6.38 -21.49
C GLN A 110 -4.60 -5.54 -22.07
N GLN A 111 -4.55 -4.25 -21.76
CA GLN A 111 -3.54 -3.34 -22.29
C GLN A 111 -2.30 -3.27 -21.40
N PRO A 112 -1.10 -3.17 -21.98
CA PRO A 112 0.14 -3.14 -21.21
C PRO A 112 0.32 -1.84 -20.41
N LEU A 113 -0.15 -0.70 -20.92
CA LEU A 113 0.11 0.59 -20.33
C LEU A 113 -0.56 0.78 -18.95
N PRO A 114 -1.86 0.46 -18.76
CA PRO A 114 -2.48 0.50 -17.43
C PRO A 114 -1.78 -0.44 -16.43
N ALA A 115 -1.42 -1.65 -16.86
CA ALA A 115 -0.70 -2.60 -16.01
C ALA A 115 0.68 -2.04 -15.58
N ALA A 116 1.45 -1.47 -16.51
CA ALA A 116 2.73 -0.84 -16.22
C ALA A 116 2.57 0.39 -15.29
N ALA A 117 1.60 1.26 -15.57
CA ALA A 117 1.33 2.46 -14.76
C ALA A 117 0.95 2.08 -13.30
N TYR A 118 0.11 1.06 -13.14
CA TYR A 118 -0.23 0.52 -11.83
C TYR A 118 1.02 0.02 -11.10
N GLY A 119 1.90 -0.72 -11.79
CA GLY A 119 3.18 -1.18 -11.25
C GLY A 119 4.12 -0.05 -10.85
N VAL A 120 4.17 1.05 -11.62
CA VAL A 120 4.95 2.25 -11.25
C VAL A 120 4.45 2.84 -9.94
N VAL A 121 3.13 2.95 -9.75
CA VAL A 121 2.56 3.48 -8.50
C VAL A 121 2.84 2.55 -7.32
N LEU A 122 2.73 1.22 -7.50
CA LEU A 122 3.10 0.26 -6.47
C LEU A 122 4.59 0.32 -6.10
N LEU A 123 5.48 0.43 -7.09
CA LEU A 123 6.91 0.58 -6.89
C LEU A 123 7.23 1.87 -6.12
N ALA A 124 6.64 2.99 -6.55
CA ALA A 124 6.82 4.29 -5.90
C ALA A 124 6.27 4.30 -4.47
N SER A 125 5.13 3.65 -4.22
CA SER A 125 4.56 3.47 -2.87
C SER A 125 5.48 2.63 -1.98
N GLY A 126 6.03 1.52 -2.49
CA GLY A 126 6.98 0.70 -1.75
C GLY A 126 8.29 1.45 -1.44
N PHE A 127 8.79 2.23 -2.39
CA PHE A 127 9.94 3.08 -2.18
C PHE A 127 9.66 4.18 -1.13
N ALA A 128 8.52 4.85 -1.22
CA ALA A 128 8.10 5.87 -0.25
C ALA A 128 7.93 5.26 1.16
N TYR A 129 7.37 4.05 1.26
CA TYR A 129 7.30 3.32 2.52
C TYR A 129 8.69 3.04 3.11
N SER A 130 9.65 2.63 2.28
CA SER A 130 11.05 2.42 2.72
C SER A 130 11.71 3.72 3.22
N LEU A 131 11.37 4.86 2.62
CA LEU A 131 11.83 6.17 3.11
C LEU A 131 11.22 6.52 4.47
N LEU A 132 9.93 6.28 4.66
CA LEU A 132 9.23 6.47 5.94
C LEU A 132 9.85 5.61 7.04
N VAL A 133 10.10 4.33 6.76
CA VAL A 133 10.78 3.40 7.67
C VAL A 133 12.15 3.95 8.09
N ARG A 134 12.96 4.38 7.13
CA ARG A 134 14.29 4.96 7.41
C ARG A 134 14.21 6.25 8.24
N ALA A 135 13.22 7.11 7.96
CA ALA A 135 13.01 8.35 8.72
C ALA A 135 12.61 8.03 10.17
N LEU A 136 11.73 7.06 10.39
CA LEU A 136 11.31 6.62 11.72
C LEU A 136 12.46 5.99 12.51
N VAL A 137 13.24 5.10 11.90
CA VAL A 137 14.42 4.50 12.57
C VAL A 137 15.46 5.58 12.94
N ARG A 138 15.68 6.58 12.07
CA ARG A 138 16.59 7.70 12.38
C ARG A 138 16.07 8.55 13.53
N ALA A 139 14.75 8.78 13.61
CA ALA A 139 14.14 9.60 14.65
C ALA A 139 14.12 8.91 16.02
N ASN A 140 13.97 7.60 16.04
CA ASN A 140 13.77 6.80 17.26
C ASN A 140 15.04 6.05 17.71
N GLY A 141 16.04 5.87 16.83
CA GLY A 141 17.28 5.16 17.10
C GLY A 141 17.27 3.71 16.60
N ARG A 142 18.48 3.15 16.43
CA ARG A 142 18.66 1.79 15.89
C ARG A 142 18.23 0.68 16.85
N ASP A 143 18.17 0.95 18.14
CA ASP A 143 17.76 0.00 19.19
C ASP A 143 16.31 0.21 19.63
N SER A 144 15.56 1.03 18.88
CA SER A 144 14.16 1.35 19.17
C SER A 144 13.21 0.18 18.90
N ALA A 145 11.99 0.28 19.43
CA ALA A 145 10.90 -0.65 19.11
C ALA A 145 10.61 -0.68 17.60
N VAL A 146 10.67 0.48 16.93
CA VAL A 146 10.53 0.59 15.47
C VAL A 146 11.58 -0.25 14.74
N ALA A 147 12.86 -0.09 15.09
CA ALA A 147 13.95 -0.83 14.43
C ALA A 147 13.82 -2.35 14.65
N ARG A 148 13.42 -2.76 15.86
CA ARG A 148 13.16 -4.19 16.16
C ARG A 148 11.96 -4.73 15.39
N ALA A 149 10.88 -3.94 15.28
CA ALA A 149 9.67 -4.34 14.54
C ALA A 149 9.95 -4.56 13.05
N ILE A 150 10.81 -3.74 12.43
CA ILE A 150 11.15 -3.85 11.00
C ILE A 150 12.13 -5.00 10.74
N GLY A 151 13.12 -5.17 11.61
CA GLY A 151 14.19 -6.15 11.40
C GLY A 151 14.94 -5.97 10.08
N SER A 152 15.09 -7.04 9.28
CA SER A 152 15.86 -7.02 8.03
C SER A 152 15.10 -6.56 6.79
N ASP A 153 13.84 -6.16 6.88
CA ASP A 153 12.94 -5.72 5.78
C ASP A 153 13.11 -6.47 4.43
N VAL A 154 13.34 -7.78 4.52
CA VAL A 154 13.56 -8.63 3.33
C VAL A 154 12.33 -8.62 2.42
N LYS A 155 11.12 -8.66 3.01
CA LYS A 155 9.88 -8.65 2.23
C LYS A 155 9.70 -7.35 1.46
N GLY A 156 10.00 -6.19 2.08
CA GLY A 156 9.95 -4.89 1.41
C GLY A 156 10.90 -4.85 0.21
N ASN A 157 12.15 -5.30 0.37
CA ASN A 157 13.13 -5.32 -0.71
C ASN A 157 12.74 -6.29 -1.85
N ILE A 158 12.21 -7.47 -1.52
CA ILE A 158 11.69 -8.43 -2.51
C ILE A 158 10.51 -7.81 -3.27
N SER A 159 9.58 -7.15 -2.58
CA SER A 159 8.43 -6.48 -3.20
C SER A 159 8.87 -5.40 -4.18
N LEU A 160 9.85 -4.57 -3.82
CA LEU A 160 10.42 -3.54 -4.71
C LEU A 160 11.04 -4.16 -5.96
N ALA A 161 11.80 -5.24 -5.81
CA ALA A 161 12.40 -5.95 -6.95
C ALA A 161 11.33 -6.55 -7.88
N ILE A 162 10.27 -7.15 -7.30
CA ILE A 162 9.15 -7.71 -8.07
C ILE A 162 8.41 -6.59 -8.82
N TYR A 163 8.08 -5.46 -8.17
CA TYR A 163 7.42 -4.35 -8.84
C TYR A 163 8.28 -3.73 -9.94
N ALA A 164 9.59 -3.58 -9.70
CA ALA A 164 10.52 -3.08 -10.72
C ALA A 164 10.61 -4.00 -11.94
N ALA A 165 10.52 -5.31 -11.76
CA ALA A 165 10.46 -6.28 -12.85
C ALA A 165 9.08 -6.29 -13.54
N ALA A 166 7.99 -6.14 -12.77
CA ALA A 166 6.62 -6.18 -13.30
C ALA A 166 6.34 -5.05 -14.30
N VAL A 167 6.92 -3.85 -14.10
CA VAL A 167 6.70 -2.69 -14.99
C VAL A 167 7.11 -3.00 -16.45
N PRO A 168 8.35 -3.38 -16.76
CA PRO A 168 8.72 -3.71 -18.15
C PRO A 168 8.04 -5.00 -18.65
N LEU A 169 7.78 -5.98 -17.78
CA LEU A 169 7.11 -7.22 -18.14
C LEU A 169 5.65 -7.03 -18.54
N ALA A 170 5.00 -5.92 -18.15
CA ALA A 170 3.67 -5.56 -18.62
C ALA A 170 3.61 -5.43 -20.15
N PHE A 171 4.68 -4.95 -20.79
CA PHE A 171 4.78 -4.80 -22.24
C PHE A 171 5.05 -6.13 -22.96
N VAL A 172 5.46 -7.18 -22.25
CA VAL A 172 5.51 -8.55 -22.75
C VAL A 172 4.13 -9.20 -22.64
N SER A 173 3.53 -9.11 -21.46
CA SER A 173 2.14 -9.54 -21.18
C SER A 173 1.63 -8.91 -19.88
N PRO A 174 0.49 -8.21 -19.88
CA PRO A 174 -0.12 -7.67 -18.68
C PRO A 174 -0.37 -8.73 -17.60
N TRP A 175 -0.68 -9.97 -18.00
CA TRP A 175 -0.95 -11.08 -17.10
C TRP A 175 0.24 -11.47 -16.24
N ILE A 176 1.47 -11.32 -16.77
CA ILE A 176 2.70 -11.53 -15.98
C ILE A 176 2.76 -10.53 -14.84
N SER A 177 2.49 -9.25 -15.12
CA SER A 177 2.50 -8.19 -14.10
C SER A 177 1.43 -8.44 -13.04
N TYR A 178 0.22 -8.83 -13.43
CA TYR A 178 -0.85 -9.19 -12.47
C TYR A 178 -0.47 -10.36 -11.58
N ALA A 179 0.13 -11.40 -12.14
CA ALA A 179 0.63 -12.53 -11.37
C ALA A 179 1.70 -12.08 -10.34
N LEU A 180 2.57 -11.16 -10.72
CA LEU A 180 3.59 -10.60 -9.84
C LEU A 180 2.98 -9.71 -8.73
N TYR A 181 1.95 -8.91 -9.02
CA TYR A 181 1.24 -8.12 -8.00
C TYR A 181 0.52 -9.01 -7.00
N VAL A 182 -0.15 -10.08 -7.50
CA VAL A 182 -0.76 -11.10 -6.64
C VAL A 182 0.28 -11.82 -5.79
N ALA A 183 1.44 -12.17 -6.37
CA ALA A 183 2.53 -12.82 -5.64
C ALA A 183 3.04 -11.95 -4.47
N VAL A 184 3.16 -10.63 -4.67
CA VAL A 184 3.51 -9.71 -3.57
C VAL A 184 2.41 -9.67 -2.52
N ALA A 185 1.13 -9.59 -2.90
CA ALA A 185 0.02 -9.63 -1.95
C ALA A 185 0.08 -10.91 -1.10
N LEU A 186 0.28 -12.07 -1.73
CA LEU A 186 0.40 -13.36 -1.04
C LEU A 186 1.63 -13.42 -0.12
N LEU A 187 2.77 -12.85 -0.52
CA LEU A 187 3.96 -12.75 0.32
C LEU A 187 3.68 -12.03 1.64
N TRP A 188 2.82 -11.01 1.62
CA TRP A 188 2.47 -10.24 2.80
C TRP A 188 1.37 -10.86 3.65
N PHE A 189 0.53 -11.76 3.10
CA PHE A 189 -0.43 -12.56 3.89
C PHE A 189 0.25 -13.59 4.81
N VAL A 190 1.45 -14.02 4.48
CA VAL A 190 2.22 -14.89 5.39
C VAL A 190 2.67 -14.04 6.59
N PRO A 191 2.16 -14.30 7.83
CA PRO A 191 2.54 -13.49 8.98
C PRO A 191 4.05 -13.52 9.16
N ASP A 192 4.63 -12.34 9.37
CA ASP A 192 6.02 -12.30 9.83
C ASP A 192 6.03 -12.81 11.27
N ARG A 193 6.76 -13.89 11.53
CA ARG A 193 6.88 -14.50 12.88
C ARG A 193 7.28 -13.51 13.98
N ARG A 194 7.59 -12.29 13.62
CA ARG A 194 8.01 -11.19 14.49
C ARG A 194 6.84 -10.50 15.21
N PHE A 195 5.62 -10.64 14.71
CA PHE A 195 4.41 -10.04 15.30
C PHE A 195 3.57 -11.05 16.10
N VAL A 196 4.03 -12.30 16.25
CA VAL A 196 3.36 -13.40 16.97
C VAL A 196 4.00 -13.60 18.35
N ARG A 197 4.41 -12.51 19.04
CA ARG A 197 4.78 -12.58 20.47
C ARG A 197 4.15 -11.44 21.24
#